data_4eeb0db11f99a0e633687fd6e295682d
#
_entry.id   4eeb0db11f99a0e633687fd6e295682d
#
_cell.length_a   1.000
_cell.length_b   1.000
_cell.length_c   1.000
_cell.angle_alpha   90.00
_cell.angle_beta   90.00
_cell.angle_gamma   90.00
#
_symmetry.space_group_name_H-M   'P 1'
#
loop_
_entity.id
_entity.type
_entity.pdbx_description
1 polymer ?
#
loop_
_entity_poly.entity_id
_entity_poly.type
_entity_poly.pdbx_seq_one_letter_code
_entity_poly.pdbx_strand_id
1 'polypeptide(L)'
;MRASPQRGRRMLVAVLAVALVLVAGLFTWRAWRAGARYEPSELLAGGNEPPAPRVSPDSEALERSALEAASSYAGEHGSQALIVSRHDHIVFEHYWRGTNFDTVADAQAFTRLLPALATGVAASHRLIGWPDEPVGTFISEWQGDARGAITVRNLLQSASGLAGPAALPPDTPLVPALLGLRLSAPPGTRRSDQPADPQLLALLLERASKERFAAYASRVLWRRIGAADAWLWLDQPGGSARADCCLRAHQGDWIRVAELLLRDGNYRGSELMRPGWVTLMRSPSKADPDFGAFLRVATSSAGRAAAYALPDVFLVAGAGGNRMWLVPSLQIAILCTGDPRGRDAQWDDTRVPNLIIRGARDFLPPAARPGGDVSAIVPGH
;
A
#
# COMPACT_ATOMS: atom_id res chain seq x y z
N MET A 1 -16.85 33.74 -69.27
CA MET A 1 -15.99 32.69 -68.68
C MET A 1 -16.75 32.00 -67.53
N ARG A 2 -17.28 30.79 -67.75
CA ARG A 2 -18.02 30.03 -66.69
C ARG A 2 -17.00 29.18 -65.93
N ALA A 3 -16.80 29.42 -64.63
CA ALA A 3 -15.94 28.61 -63.77
C ALA A 3 -16.50 27.18 -63.73
N SER A 4 -15.66 26.17 -63.96
CA SER A 4 -16.07 24.77 -64.04
C SER A 4 -16.52 24.29 -62.65
N PRO A 5 -17.70 23.61 -62.54
CA PRO A 5 -18.25 23.14 -61.25
C PRO A 5 -17.35 22.12 -60.54
N GLN A 6 -16.38 21.53 -61.23
CA GLN A 6 -15.43 20.57 -60.64
C GLN A 6 -14.36 21.21 -59.75
N ARG A 7 -13.96 22.46 -59.98
CA ARG A 7 -12.99 23.16 -59.13
C ARG A 7 -13.57 23.52 -57.77
N GLY A 8 -14.84 23.97 -57.74
CA GLY A 8 -15.54 24.29 -56.49
C GLY A 8 -15.75 23.05 -55.59
N ARG A 9 -16.06 21.88 -56.21
CA ARG A 9 -16.25 20.63 -55.44
C ARG A 9 -14.94 20.08 -54.89
N ARG A 10 -13.83 20.21 -55.57
CA ARG A 10 -12.48 19.83 -55.09
C ARG A 10 -12.03 20.74 -53.94
N MET A 11 -12.32 22.02 -54.01
CA MET A 11 -11.97 22.98 -52.98
C MET A 11 -12.81 22.77 -51.71
N LEU A 12 -14.10 22.44 -51.85
CA LEU A 12 -14.99 22.10 -50.74
C LEU A 12 -14.54 20.80 -50.02
N VAL A 13 -14.15 19.77 -50.78
CA VAL A 13 -13.64 18.51 -50.20
C VAL A 13 -12.31 18.72 -49.46
N ALA A 14 -11.42 19.54 -50.00
CA ALA A 14 -10.15 19.88 -49.33
C ALA A 14 -10.39 20.66 -48.02
N VAL A 15 -11.30 21.61 -47.99
CA VAL A 15 -11.66 22.39 -46.79
C VAL A 15 -12.29 21.49 -45.74
N LEU A 16 -13.21 20.58 -46.14
CA LEU A 16 -13.81 19.59 -45.21
C LEU A 16 -12.79 18.61 -44.65
N ALA A 17 -11.83 18.15 -45.44
CA ALA A 17 -10.76 17.26 -44.98
C ALA A 17 -9.84 17.96 -43.97
N VAL A 18 -9.45 19.21 -44.21
CA VAL A 18 -8.65 20.01 -43.27
C VAL A 18 -9.43 20.28 -41.98
N ALA A 19 -10.72 20.60 -42.07
CA ALA A 19 -11.58 20.80 -40.89
C ALA A 19 -11.70 19.50 -40.05
N LEU A 20 -11.84 18.34 -40.69
CA LEU A 20 -11.88 17.03 -40.04
C LEU A 20 -10.58 16.69 -39.33
N VAL A 21 -9.43 16.97 -39.95
CA VAL A 21 -8.11 16.78 -39.32
C VAL A 21 -7.91 17.70 -38.13
N LEU A 22 -8.36 18.97 -38.22
CA LEU A 22 -8.28 19.93 -37.12
C LEU A 22 -9.21 19.53 -35.96
N VAL A 23 -10.42 19.06 -36.26
CA VAL A 23 -11.36 18.58 -35.24
C VAL A 23 -10.83 17.30 -34.58
N ALA A 24 -10.32 16.34 -35.37
CA ALA A 24 -9.69 15.14 -34.82
C ALA A 24 -8.44 15.47 -33.98
N GLY A 25 -7.61 16.42 -34.46
CA GLY A 25 -6.45 16.93 -33.71
C GLY A 25 -6.84 17.63 -32.39
N LEU A 26 -7.94 18.40 -32.40
CA LEU A 26 -8.48 19.04 -31.20
C LEU A 26 -9.08 18.03 -30.22
N PHE A 27 -9.73 16.98 -30.74
CA PHE A 27 -10.29 15.89 -29.92
C PHE A 27 -9.19 15.03 -29.31
N THR A 28 -8.17 14.67 -30.08
CA THR A 28 -7.01 13.91 -29.56
C THR A 28 -6.21 14.76 -28.57
N TRP A 29 -6.03 16.06 -28.82
CA TRP A 29 -5.36 16.97 -27.90
C TRP A 29 -6.18 17.21 -26.60
N ARG A 30 -7.53 17.34 -26.70
CA ARG A 30 -8.41 17.40 -25.52
C ARG A 30 -8.48 16.08 -24.77
N ALA A 31 -8.53 14.93 -25.44
CA ALA A 31 -8.47 13.62 -24.82
C ALA A 31 -7.10 13.40 -24.17
N TRP A 32 -6.03 13.83 -24.80
CA TRP A 32 -4.68 13.81 -24.25
C TRP A 32 -4.55 14.75 -23.04
N ARG A 33 -5.10 15.97 -23.08
CA ARG A 33 -5.16 16.87 -21.91
C ARG A 33 -6.12 16.40 -20.81
N ALA A 34 -7.20 15.73 -21.14
CA ALA A 34 -8.16 15.21 -20.15
C ALA A 34 -7.66 13.88 -19.52
N GLY A 35 -6.83 13.12 -20.25
CA GLY A 35 -6.22 11.88 -19.76
C GLY A 35 -4.84 12.06 -19.14
N ALA A 36 -4.12 13.10 -19.53
CA ALA A 36 -2.84 13.49 -18.98
C ALA A 36 -2.99 14.75 -18.12
N ARG A 37 -3.55 14.62 -16.93
CA ARG A 37 -2.97 15.42 -15.86
C ARG A 37 -1.55 14.87 -15.74
N TYR A 38 -0.61 15.57 -16.36
CA TYR A 38 0.82 15.33 -16.22
C TYR A 38 1.17 15.69 -14.78
N GLU A 39 0.87 14.77 -13.90
CA GLU A 39 1.39 14.80 -12.54
C GLU A 39 2.82 14.32 -12.69
N PRO A 40 3.80 15.12 -12.27
CA PRO A 40 5.18 14.70 -12.34
C PRO A 40 5.29 13.38 -11.56
N SER A 41 5.74 12.33 -12.23
CA SER A 41 5.86 11.00 -11.62
C SER A 41 7.23 10.40 -11.92
N GLU A 42 7.65 9.48 -11.07
CA GLU A 42 8.88 8.73 -11.20
C GLU A 42 8.58 7.23 -11.29
N LEU A 43 9.31 6.54 -12.15
CA LEU A 43 9.16 5.11 -12.35
C LEU A 43 9.70 4.34 -11.13
N LEU A 44 8.85 3.50 -10.56
CA LEU A 44 9.22 2.42 -9.67
C LEU A 44 9.32 1.15 -10.54
N ALA A 45 10.50 0.88 -11.09
CA ALA A 45 10.71 -0.21 -12.02
C ALA A 45 10.46 -1.57 -11.36
N GLY A 46 9.68 -2.41 -12.01
CA GLY A 46 9.31 -3.75 -11.57
C GLY A 46 10.25 -4.84 -12.05
N GLY A 47 10.00 -6.07 -11.57
CA GLY A 47 10.60 -7.30 -12.07
C GLY A 47 9.80 -7.90 -13.22
N ASN A 48 8.54 -7.51 -13.35
CA ASN A 48 7.60 -7.96 -14.39
C ASN A 48 7.46 -9.49 -14.47
N GLU A 49 7.48 -10.17 -13.30
CA GLU A 49 7.31 -11.61 -13.24
C GLU A 49 5.83 -12.01 -13.28
N PRO A 50 5.50 -13.20 -13.79
CA PRO A 50 4.14 -13.71 -13.74
C PRO A 50 3.58 -13.72 -12.30
N PRO A 51 2.27 -13.53 -12.11
CA PRO A 51 1.65 -13.66 -10.80
C PRO A 51 1.80 -15.08 -10.23
N ALA A 52 1.47 -15.27 -8.95
CA ALA A 52 1.42 -16.58 -8.32
C ALA A 52 0.49 -17.53 -9.11
N PRO A 53 0.78 -18.85 -9.10
CA PRO A 53 -0.09 -19.83 -9.73
C PRO A 53 -1.51 -19.76 -9.19
N ARG A 54 -2.48 -19.97 -10.07
CA ARG A 54 -3.90 -20.06 -9.71
C ARG A 54 -4.28 -21.51 -9.52
N VAL A 55 -4.85 -21.81 -8.36
CA VAL A 55 -5.26 -23.18 -8.02
C VAL A 55 -6.71 -23.18 -7.52
N SER A 56 -7.36 -24.35 -7.47
CA SER A 56 -8.69 -24.42 -6.90
C SER A 56 -8.68 -24.18 -5.40
N PRO A 57 -9.71 -23.53 -4.82
CA PRO A 57 -9.82 -23.35 -3.37
C PRO A 57 -9.72 -24.68 -2.60
N ASP A 58 -10.29 -25.75 -3.17
CA ASP A 58 -10.30 -27.08 -2.54
C ASP A 58 -8.89 -27.65 -2.35
N SER A 59 -7.96 -27.41 -3.29
CA SER A 59 -6.57 -27.88 -3.18
C SER A 59 -5.82 -27.19 -2.04
N GLU A 60 -6.29 -26.03 -1.61
CA GLU A 60 -5.74 -25.26 -0.50
C GLU A 60 -6.67 -25.28 0.73
N ALA A 61 -7.52 -26.30 0.84
CA ALA A 61 -8.42 -26.54 1.97
C ALA A 61 -9.33 -25.35 2.31
N LEU A 62 -9.78 -24.59 1.29
CA LEU A 62 -10.73 -23.49 1.42
C LEU A 62 -12.08 -23.83 0.79
N GLU A 63 -13.16 -23.52 1.46
CA GLU A 63 -14.50 -23.69 0.96
C GLU A 63 -14.84 -22.58 -0.06
N ARG A 64 -15.20 -22.99 -1.27
CA ARG A 64 -15.62 -22.07 -2.34
C ARG A 64 -16.80 -21.19 -1.93
N SER A 65 -17.77 -21.74 -1.24
CA SER A 65 -18.96 -21.01 -0.76
C SER A 65 -18.61 -19.85 0.18
N ALA A 66 -17.61 -20.02 1.02
CA ALA A 66 -17.11 -18.97 1.93
C ALA A 66 -16.46 -17.82 1.15
N LEU A 67 -15.68 -18.15 0.12
CA LEU A 67 -15.06 -17.17 -0.77
C LEU A 67 -16.10 -16.40 -1.60
N GLU A 68 -17.11 -17.08 -2.10
CA GLU A 68 -18.23 -16.48 -2.83
C GLU A 68 -19.07 -15.56 -1.92
N ALA A 69 -19.34 -15.97 -0.68
CA ALA A 69 -20.02 -15.12 0.30
C ALA A 69 -19.21 -13.86 0.64
N ALA A 70 -17.89 -13.99 0.80
CA ALA A 70 -17.01 -12.85 1.01
C ALA A 70 -16.98 -11.92 -0.23
N SER A 71 -16.98 -12.50 -1.43
CA SER A 71 -17.04 -11.77 -2.70
C SER A 71 -18.36 -11.02 -2.85
N SER A 72 -19.51 -11.65 -2.57
CA SER A 72 -20.82 -10.99 -2.62
C SER A 72 -20.85 -9.77 -1.71
N TYR A 73 -20.45 -9.93 -0.43
CA TYR A 73 -20.36 -8.82 0.51
C TYR A 73 -19.46 -7.71 0.01
N ALA A 74 -18.25 -8.04 -0.48
CA ALA A 74 -17.30 -7.04 -0.99
C ALA A 74 -17.87 -6.28 -2.19
N GLY A 75 -18.56 -6.97 -3.12
CA GLY A 75 -19.19 -6.36 -4.30
C GLY A 75 -20.34 -5.42 -3.95
N GLU A 76 -21.21 -5.81 -3.01
CA GLU A 76 -22.32 -4.99 -2.51
C GLU A 76 -21.82 -3.67 -1.92
N HIS A 77 -20.64 -3.67 -1.29
CA HIS A 77 -20.00 -2.50 -0.71
C HIS A 77 -18.98 -1.82 -1.64
N GLY A 78 -19.12 -1.97 -2.95
CA GLY A 78 -18.41 -1.17 -3.96
C GLY A 78 -16.95 -1.53 -4.17
N SER A 79 -16.55 -2.76 -3.90
CA SER A 79 -15.20 -3.25 -4.22
C SER A 79 -14.95 -3.28 -5.71
N GLN A 80 -13.67 -3.21 -6.09
CA GLN A 80 -13.20 -3.30 -7.47
C GLN A 80 -12.51 -4.64 -7.75
N ALA A 81 -11.83 -5.20 -6.75
CA ALA A 81 -11.28 -6.55 -6.80
C ALA A 81 -11.30 -7.19 -5.41
N LEU A 82 -11.44 -8.51 -5.37
CA LEU A 82 -11.13 -9.37 -4.23
C LEU A 82 -10.19 -10.47 -4.73
N ILE A 83 -8.99 -10.53 -4.16
CA ILE A 83 -7.99 -11.54 -4.47
C ILE A 83 -7.61 -12.23 -3.16
N VAL A 84 -7.66 -13.55 -3.13
CA VAL A 84 -7.26 -14.36 -1.97
C VAL A 84 -6.12 -15.27 -2.37
N SER A 85 -5.05 -15.22 -1.62
CA SER A 85 -3.89 -16.11 -1.76
C SER A 85 -3.75 -16.96 -0.50
N ARG A 86 -3.33 -18.21 -0.68
CA ARG A 86 -2.95 -19.12 0.38
C ARG A 86 -1.74 -19.96 -0.05
N HIS A 87 -0.75 -20.11 0.82
CA HIS A 87 0.51 -20.83 0.55
C HIS A 87 1.17 -20.43 -0.78
N ASP A 88 1.17 -19.12 -1.10
CA ASP A 88 1.68 -18.53 -2.36
C ASP A 88 0.91 -18.93 -3.63
N HIS A 89 -0.32 -19.44 -3.51
CA HIS A 89 -1.22 -19.68 -4.62
C HIS A 89 -2.40 -18.72 -4.58
N ILE A 90 -2.78 -18.17 -5.71
CA ILE A 90 -4.05 -17.44 -5.84
C ILE A 90 -5.17 -18.49 -5.88
N VAL A 91 -6.01 -18.51 -4.84
CA VAL A 91 -7.10 -19.49 -4.68
C VAL A 91 -8.45 -18.95 -5.11
N PHE A 92 -8.58 -17.63 -5.14
CA PHE A 92 -9.80 -16.96 -5.57
C PHE A 92 -9.49 -15.55 -6.05
N GLU A 93 -10.15 -15.14 -7.12
CA GLU A 93 -10.15 -13.76 -7.58
C GLU A 93 -11.51 -13.41 -8.20
N HIS A 94 -11.98 -12.22 -7.89
CA HIS A 94 -13.18 -11.65 -8.48
C HIS A 94 -12.97 -10.15 -8.73
N TYR A 95 -13.46 -9.68 -9.88
CA TYR A 95 -13.27 -8.31 -10.35
C TYR A 95 -14.62 -7.71 -10.73
N TRP A 96 -14.83 -6.46 -10.33
CA TRP A 96 -16.05 -5.71 -10.64
C TRP A 96 -15.73 -4.51 -11.53
N ARG A 97 -16.73 -3.98 -12.21
CA ARG A 97 -16.65 -2.73 -12.99
C ARG A 97 -15.59 -2.75 -14.09
N GLY A 98 -15.34 -3.91 -14.69
CA GLY A 98 -14.39 -4.06 -15.79
C GLY A 98 -12.92 -4.00 -15.39
N THR A 99 -12.61 -4.10 -14.09
CA THR A 99 -11.22 -4.22 -13.63
C THR A 99 -10.70 -5.65 -13.79
N ASN A 100 -9.40 -5.85 -13.66
CA ASN A 100 -8.71 -7.13 -13.66
C ASN A 100 -7.44 -7.05 -12.81
N PHE A 101 -6.65 -8.11 -12.74
CA PHE A 101 -5.40 -8.16 -11.98
C PHE A 101 -4.43 -7.03 -12.36
N ASP A 102 -4.31 -6.74 -13.65
CA ASP A 102 -3.36 -5.77 -14.21
C ASP A 102 -3.92 -4.33 -14.26
N THR A 103 -5.12 -4.10 -13.73
CA THR A 103 -5.67 -2.74 -13.68
C THR A 103 -4.79 -1.85 -12.82
N VAL A 104 -4.26 -0.78 -13.42
CA VAL A 104 -3.47 0.23 -12.71
C VAL A 104 -4.42 1.08 -11.87
N ALA A 105 -4.24 1.03 -10.57
CA ALA A 105 -5.06 1.73 -9.60
C ALA A 105 -4.21 2.51 -8.60
N ASP A 106 -4.82 3.47 -7.92
CA ASP A 106 -4.21 4.19 -6.80
C ASP A 106 -4.06 3.23 -5.60
N ALA A 107 -2.84 3.12 -5.12
CA ALA A 107 -2.51 2.27 -3.97
C ALA A 107 -3.06 2.79 -2.64
N GLN A 108 -3.40 4.07 -2.57
CA GLN A 108 -3.94 4.69 -1.34
C GLN A 108 -3.02 4.43 -0.12
N ALA A 109 -3.57 3.93 0.98
CA ALA A 109 -2.82 3.61 2.20
C ALA A 109 -1.70 2.57 2.00
N PHE A 110 -1.78 1.72 0.98
CA PHE A 110 -0.74 0.73 0.72
C PHE A 110 0.59 1.37 0.31
N THR A 111 0.56 2.58 -0.25
CA THR A 111 1.78 3.33 -0.57
C THR A 111 2.73 3.43 0.62
N ARG A 112 2.22 3.58 1.84
CA ARG A 112 3.00 3.70 3.08
C ARG A 112 3.79 2.44 3.44
N LEU A 113 3.39 1.27 2.91
CA LEU A 113 4.15 0.04 3.08
C LEU A 113 5.49 0.09 2.33
N LEU A 114 5.56 0.82 1.21
CA LEU A 114 6.78 0.88 0.41
C LEU A 114 7.97 1.44 1.21
N PRO A 115 7.91 2.63 1.84
CA PRO A 115 8.99 3.12 2.66
C PRO A 115 9.22 2.26 3.91
N ALA A 116 8.17 1.67 4.52
CA ALA A 116 8.34 0.83 5.69
C ALA A 116 9.12 -0.46 5.39
N LEU A 117 8.78 -1.14 4.30
CA LEU A 117 9.45 -2.38 3.86
C LEU A 117 10.86 -2.08 3.34
N ALA A 118 11.03 -1.00 2.55
CA ALA A 118 12.35 -0.57 2.09
C ALA A 118 13.29 -0.21 3.26
N THR A 119 12.74 0.35 4.36
CA THR A 119 13.49 0.58 5.61
C THR A 119 13.93 -0.76 6.24
N GLY A 120 13.09 -1.79 6.20
CA GLY A 120 13.45 -3.13 6.66
C GLY A 120 14.61 -3.74 5.89
N VAL A 121 14.61 -3.55 4.57
CA VAL A 121 15.74 -3.98 3.74
C VAL A 121 17.00 -3.17 4.06
N ALA A 122 16.88 -1.85 4.21
CA ALA A 122 17.99 -0.99 4.59
C ALA A 122 18.61 -1.38 5.93
N ALA A 123 17.78 -1.70 6.92
CA ALA A 123 18.22 -2.20 8.23
C ALA A 123 18.91 -3.56 8.13
N SER A 124 18.44 -4.44 7.26
CA SER A 124 19.04 -5.75 7.00
C SER A 124 20.43 -5.64 6.40
N HIS A 125 20.64 -4.63 5.57
CA HIS A 125 21.93 -4.34 4.95
C HIS A 125 22.81 -3.37 5.79
N ARG A 126 22.39 -3.02 7.01
CA ARG A 126 23.09 -2.11 7.90
C ARG A 126 23.29 -0.69 7.33
N LEU A 127 22.46 -0.31 6.37
CA LEU A 127 22.42 1.05 5.84
C LEU A 127 21.75 2.01 6.83
N ILE A 128 20.79 1.47 7.57
CA ILE A 128 20.11 2.07 8.72
C ILE A 128 20.31 1.11 9.88
N GLY A 129 20.52 1.62 11.09
CA GLY A 129 20.53 0.81 12.29
C GLY A 129 19.14 0.18 12.55
N TRP A 130 19.03 -0.55 13.64
CA TRP A 130 17.74 -1.11 14.03
C TRP A 130 16.74 0.03 14.35
N PRO A 131 15.41 -0.23 14.40
CA PRO A 131 14.40 0.83 14.43
C PRO A 131 14.54 1.94 15.46
N ASP A 132 15.35 1.76 16.47
CA ASP A 132 15.56 2.77 17.51
C ASP A 132 16.66 3.80 17.14
N GLU A 133 17.22 3.74 15.94
CA GLU A 133 18.17 4.73 15.46
C GLU A 133 17.50 6.10 15.31
N PRO A 134 18.13 7.17 15.86
CA PRO A 134 17.63 8.52 15.74
C PRO A 134 17.67 9.04 14.30
N VAL A 135 16.61 9.71 13.85
CA VAL A 135 16.56 10.27 12.50
C VAL A 135 17.56 11.39 12.27
N GLY A 136 18.05 12.05 13.33
CA GLY A 136 19.11 13.05 13.27
C GLY A 136 20.44 12.51 12.71
N THR A 137 20.64 11.18 12.69
CA THR A 137 21.77 10.55 11.99
C THR A 137 21.74 10.84 10.49
N PHE A 138 20.55 10.95 9.91
CA PHE A 138 20.33 11.11 8.46
C PHE A 138 19.80 12.51 8.10
N ILE A 139 19.05 13.14 9.01
CA ILE A 139 18.49 14.48 8.82
C ILE A 139 19.36 15.48 9.59
N SER A 140 20.45 15.91 8.94
CA SER A 140 21.45 16.78 9.55
C SER A 140 20.88 18.12 10.03
N GLU A 141 19.79 18.61 9.40
CA GLU A 141 19.09 19.83 9.79
C GLU A 141 18.44 19.73 11.18
N TRP A 142 18.27 18.52 11.70
CA TRP A 142 17.71 18.26 13.02
C TRP A 142 18.76 17.84 14.07
N GLN A 143 20.06 17.83 13.70
CA GLN A 143 21.13 17.60 14.66
C GLN A 143 21.16 18.74 15.69
N GLY A 144 21.19 18.37 16.97
CA GLY A 144 21.14 19.35 18.07
C GLY A 144 19.73 19.91 18.37
N ASP A 145 18.72 19.45 17.68
CA ASP A 145 17.30 19.78 17.87
C ASP A 145 16.57 18.56 18.43
N ALA A 146 15.50 18.79 19.22
CA ALA A 146 14.72 17.70 19.81
C ALA A 146 14.11 16.75 18.77
N ARG A 147 13.88 17.21 17.53
CA ARG A 147 13.40 16.38 16.42
C ARG A 147 14.41 15.33 15.98
N GLY A 148 15.71 15.61 16.16
CA GLY A 148 16.76 14.64 15.85
C GLY A 148 16.69 13.36 16.70
N ALA A 149 16.03 13.42 17.86
CA ALA A 149 15.80 12.27 18.74
C ALA A 149 14.60 11.41 18.35
N ILE A 150 13.78 11.83 17.36
CA ILE A 150 12.75 10.96 16.77
C ILE A 150 13.45 9.71 16.23
N THR A 151 12.92 8.52 16.53
CA THR A 151 13.50 7.29 16.03
C THR A 151 12.80 6.80 14.75
N VAL A 152 13.45 5.95 13.99
CA VAL A 152 12.83 5.25 12.84
C VAL A 152 11.56 4.52 13.29
N ARG A 153 11.56 3.90 14.48
CA ARG A 153 10.37 3.28 15.09
C ARG A 153 9.22 4.27 15.26
N ASN A 154 9.50 5.48 15.73
CA ASN A 154 8.46 6.49 15.90
C ASN A 154 7.79 6.86 14.57
N LEU A 155 8.57 6.97 13.48
CA LEU A 155 8.03 7.20 12.13
C LEU A 155 7.18 6.01 11.65
N LEU A 156 7.69 4.78 11.79
CA LEU A 156 6.98 3.56 11.41
C LEU A 156 5.62 3.43 12.12
N GLN A 157 5.57 3.81 13.41
CA GLN A 157 4.37 3.72 14.24
C GLN A 157 3.47 4.96 14.15
N SER A 158 3.74 5.88 13.22
CA SER A 158 3.01 7.16 13.12
C SER A 158 2.98 7.94 14.44
N ALA A 159 4.07 7.91 15.18
CA ALA A 159 4.20 8.47 16.52
C ALA A 159 5.41 9.40 16.65
N SER A 160 5.79 10.10 15.59
CA SER A 160 6.92 11.05 15.60
C SER A 160 6.72 12.22 16.56
N GLY A 161 5.47 12.55 16.89
CA GLY A 161 5.12 13.74 17.68
C GLY A 161 5.15 15.04 16.88
N LEU A 162 5.41 15.00 15.58
CA LEU A 162 5.41 16.16 14.70
C LEU A 162 4.00 16.73 14.49
N ALA A 163 3.89 18.06 14.40
CA ALA A 163 2.67 18.76 14.05
C ALA A 163 2.54 18.89 12.53
N GLY A 164 2.17 17.82 11.86
CA GLY A 164 1.90 17.81 10.42
C GLY A 164 0.44 18.02 10.10
N PRO A 165 0.11 18.54 8.91
CA PRO A 165 -1.28 18.59 8.43
C PRO A 165 -1.79 17.18 8.15
N ALA A 166 -3.12 17.00 8.18
CA ALA A 166 -3.78 15.73 7.85
C ALA A 166 -3.55 15.28 6.39
N ALA A 167 -3.28 16.23 5.49
CA ALA A 167 -2.91 16.02 4.09
C ALA A 167 -1.89 17.06 3.64
N LEU A 168 -0.95 16.66 2.81
CA LEU A 168 -0.04 17.60 2.14
C LEU A 168 -0.63 17.96 0.77
N PRO A 169 -0.83 19.25 0.46
CA PRO A 169 -1.29 19.68 -0.85
C PRO A 169 -0.39 19.14 -1.99
N PRO A 170 -0.93 18.87 -3.18
CA PRO A 170 -0.17 18.30 -4.28
C PRO A 170 1.11 19.05 -4.64
N ASP A 171 1.04 20.39 -4.65
CA ASP A 171 2.15 21.27 -5.08
C ASP A 171 3.06 21.70 -3.91
N THR A 172 2.95 21.05 -2.75
CA THR A 172 3.81 21.35 -1.60
C THR A 172 5.20 20.80 -1.81
N PRO A 173 6.27 21.63 -1.86
CA PRO A 173 7.63 21.14 -1.86
C PRO A 173 7.89 20.33 -0.58
N LEU A 174 8.03 19.00 -0.74
CA LEU A 174 7.98 18.08 0.40
C LEU A 174 9.14 18.28 1.38
N VAL A 175 10.37 18.35 0.88
CA VAL A 175 11.55 18.44 1.79
C VAL A 175 11.52 19.68 2.67
N PRO A 176 11.34 20.91 2.15
CA PRO A 176 11.21 22.09 3.01
C PRO A 176 10.03 22.01 3.98
N ALA A 177 8.89 21.51 3.54
CA ALA A 177 7.70 21.39 4.38
C ALA A 177 7.93 20.42 5.56
N LEU A 178 8.55 19.25 5.30
CA LEU A 178 8.88 18.27 6.33
C LEU A 178 9.91 18.78 7.32
N LEU A 179 10.98 19.37 6.82
CA LEU A 179 12.05 19.92 7.66
C LEU A 179 11.59 21.08 8.55
N GLY A 180 10.54 21.81 8.10
CA GLY A 180 9.93 22.92 8.85
C GLY A 180 8.96 22.47 9.95
N LEU A 181 8.56 21.19 10.02
CA LEU A 181 7.62 20.69 11.04
C LEU A 181 8.18 20.86 12.45
N ARG A 182 7.29 21.16 13.40
CA ARG A 182 7.63 21.30 14.82
C ARG A 182 7.08 20.11 15.62
N LEU A 183 7.69 19.81 16.76
CA LEU A 183 7.11 18.87 17.71
C LEU A 183 5.88 19.50 18.38
N SER A 184 4.79 18.72 18.47
CA SER A 184 3.57 19.02 19.24
C SER A 184 3.41 18.06 20.42
N ALA A 185 4.15 16.97 20.45
CA ALA A 185 4.18 16.00 21.55
C ALA A 185 5.56 15.32 21.58
N PRO A 186 5.96 14.73 22.71
CA PRO A 186 7.16 13.91 22.76
C PRO A 186 7.05 12.71 21.77
N PRO A 187 8.14 12.35 21.06
CA PRO A 187 8.15 11.19 20.18
C PRO A 187 7.76 9.90 20.91
N GLY A 188 6.97 9.05 20.25
CA GLY A 188 6.54 7.76 20.78
C GLY A 188 5.37 7.81 21.77
N THR A 189 4.81 8.98 22.10
CA THR A 189 3.78 9.11 23.12
C THR A 189 2.35 9.10 22.59
N ARG A 190 2.15 9.53 21.35
CA ARG A 190 0.83 9.62 20.71
C ARG A 190 0.92 9.32 19.24
N ARG A 191 0.04 8.43 18.76
CA ARG A 191 -0.11 8.18 17.33
C ARG A 191 -0.89 9.32 16.65
N SER A 192 -0.43 9.73 15.49
CA SER A 192 -1.09 10.68 14.61
C SER A 192 -1.02 10.17 13.17
N ASP A 193 -2.18 9.89 12.58
CA ASP A 193 -2.24 9.47 11.17
C ASP A 193 -2.03 10.68 10.26
N GLN A 194 -0.79 10.92 9.88
CA GLN A 194 -0.35 12.06 9.09
C GLN A 194 0.62 11.62 7.98
N PRO A 195 0.69 12.36 6.87
CA PRO A 195 1.57 12.03 5.74
C PRO A 195 3.06 12.21 6.03
N ALA A 196 3.43 12.98 7.06
CA ALA A 196 4.83 13.32 7.33
C ALA A 196 5.69 12.10 7.67
N ASP A 197 5.18 11.17 8.47
CA ASP A 197 5.98 10.04 8.95
C ASP A 197 6.45 9.08 7.85
N PRO A 198 5.59 8.57 6.94
CA PRO A 198 6.05 7.77 5.81
C PRO A 198 6.91 8.57 4.83
N GLN A 199 6.64 9.86 4.68
CA GLN A 199 7.42 10.74 3.81
C GLN A 199 8.83 10.98 4.36
N LEU A 200 8.99 11.12 5.69
CA LEU A 200 10.29 11.22 6.36
C LEU A 200 11.10 9.91 6.25
N LEU A 201 10.44 8.74 6.28
CA LEU A 201 11.12 7.48 6.00
C LEU A 201 11.69 7.45 4.57
N ALA A 202 10.95 7.92 3.58
CA ALA A 202 11.45 8.01 2.21
C ALA A 202 12.66 8.97 2.11
N LEU A 203 12.57 10.14 2.71
CA LEU A 203 13.68 11.11 2.76
C LEU A 203 14.93 10.52 3.46
N LEU A 204 14.73 9.82 4.57
CA LEU A 204 15.80 9.15 5.30
C LEU A 204 16.47 8.08 4.43
N LEU A 205 15.69 7.28 3.70
CA LEU A 205 16.22 6.28 2.76
C LEU A 205 17.01 6.91 1.63
N GLU A 206 16.56 8.02 1.05
CA GLU A 206 17.31 8.77 0.02
C GLU A 206 18.68 9.24 0.55
N ARG A 207 18.69 9.77 1.77
CA ARG A 207 19.91 10.28 2.39
C ARG A 207 20.88 9.18 2.77
N ALA A 208 20.36 8.06 3.28
CA ALA A 208 21.17 6.90 3.65
C ALA A 208 21.76 6.20 2.43
N SER A 209 20.94 5.96 1.40
CA SER A 209 21.35 5.23 0.19
C SER A 209 22.11 6.08 -0.82
N LYS A 210 21.93 7.41 -0.80
CA LYS A 210 22.35 8.35 -1.84
C LYS A 210 21.69 8.11 -3.20
N GLU A 211 20.55 7.42 -3.19
CA GLU A 211 19.70 7.14 -4.35
C GLU A 211 18.36 7.85 -4.17
N ARG A 212 17.67 8.15 -5.28
CA ARG A 212 16.27 8.58 -5.21
C ARG A 212 15.42 7.47 -4.62
N PHE A 213 14.39 7.83 -3.86
CA PHE A 213 13.55 6.86 -3.16
C PHE A 213 12.96 5.80 -4.09
N ALA A 214 12.41 6.19 -5.24
CA ALA A 214 11.83 5.24 -6.18
C ALA A 214 12.88 4.27 -6.75
N ALA A 215 14.08 4.75 -7.08
CA ALA A 215 15.17 3.91 -7.58
C ALA A 215 15.63 2.91 -6.51
N TYR A 216 15.81 3.38 -5.27
CA TYR A 216 16.18 2.53 -4.15
C TYR A 216 15.10 1.46 -3.88
N ALA A 217 13.85 1.86 -3.68
CA ALA A 217 12.74 0.95 -3.39
C ALA A 217 12.50 -0.05 -4.54
N SER A 218 12.66 0.39 -5.80
CA SER A 218 12.63 -0.49 -6.96
C SER A 218 13.68 -1.59 -6.85
N ARG A 219 14.94 -1.20 -6.65
CA ARG A 219 16.08 -2.12 -6.66
C ARG A 219 16.05 -3.13 -5.50
N VAL A 220 15.68 -2.69 -4.30
CA VAL A 220 15.77 -3.53 -3.10
C VAL A 220 14.50 -4.31 -2.79
N LEU A 221 13.34 -3.87 -3.29
CA LEU A 221 12.04 -4.42 -2.92
C LEU A 221 11.16 -4.74 -4.15
N TRP A 222 10.72 -3.71 -4.90
CA TRP A 222 9.65 -3.84 -5.87
C TRP A 222 9.98 -4.82 -7.02
N ARG A 223 11.19 -4.72 -7.57
CA ARG A 223 11.71 -5.67 -8.56
C ARG A 223 11.90 -7.07 -7.98
N ARG A 224 12.32 -7.14 -6.71
CA ARG A 224 12.64 -8.42 -6.05
C ARG A 224 11.42 -9.27 -5.75
N ILE A 225 10.25 -8.64 -5.59
CA ILE A 225 8.98 -9.35 -5.47
C ILE A 225 8.33 -9.61 -6.85
N GLY A 226 8.99 -9.26 -7.95
CA GLY A 226 8.52 -9.52 -9.30
C GLY A 226 7.30 -8.68 -9.73
N ALA A 227 6.98 -7.60 -9.02
CA ALA A 227 5.86 -6.72 -9.35
C ALA A 227 6.06 -6.04 -10.71
N ALA A 228 5.00 -5.57 -11.34
CA ALA A 228 5.04 -4.80 -12.57
C ALA A 228 5.57 -3.38 -12.33
N ASP A 229 5.91 -2.67 -13.41
CA ASP A 229 6.25 -1.25 -13.34
C ASP A 229 5.13 -0.45 -12.69
N ALA A 230 5.50 0.50 -11.83
CA ALA A 230 4.59 1.37 -11.11
C ALA A 230 5.10 2.82 -11.11
N TRP A 231 4.27 3.77 -10.71
CA TRP A 231 4.61 5.20 -10.77
C TRP A 231 4.29 5.88 -9.45
N LEU A 232 5.30 6.51 -8.86
CA LEU A 232 5.17 7.40 -7.71
C LEU A 232 5.02 8.84 -8.18
N TRP A 233 4.01 9.54 -7.69
CA TRP A 233 3.89 10.98 -7.94
C TRP A 233 5.00 11.72 -7.24
N LEU A 234 5.40 12.84 -7.86
CA LEU A 234 6.36 13.78 -7.30
C LEU A 234 5.63 15.05 -6.83
N ASP A 235 6.22 15.76 -5.90
CA ASP A 235 5.73 17.08 -5.46
C ASP A 235 5.89 18.15 -6.55
N GLN A 236 6.91 18.00 -7.41
CA GLN A 236 7.18 18.85 -8.56
C GLN A 236 8.06 18.09 -9.57
N PRO A 237 8.17 18.56 -10.83
CA PRO A 237 9.09 17.95 -11.80
C PRO A 237 10.51 17.82 -11.24
N GLY A 238 11.05 16.59 -11.18
CA GLY A 238 12.36 16.29 -10.60
C GLY A 238 12.46 16.39 -9.08
N GLY A 239 11.35 16.65 -8.40
CA GLY A 239 11.25 16.78 -6.95
C GLY A 239 11.19 15.44 -6.22
N SER A 240 10.65 15.41 -5.01
CA SER A 240 10.58 14.25 -4.12
C SER A 240 9.35 13.39 -4.37
N ALA A 241 9.52 12.07 -4.27
CA ALA A 241 8.42 11.12 -4.42
C ALA A 241 7.45 11.19 -3.23
N ARG A 242 6.14 11.09 -3.50
CA ARG A 242 5.09 11.03 -2.48
C ARG A 242 4.93 9.61 -1.94
N ALA A 243 5.62 9.32 -0.86
CA ALA A 243 5.61 8.02 -0.20
C ALA A 243 4.48 7.85 0.84
N ASP A 244 3.73 8.90 1.10
CA ASP A 244 2.55 8.93 1.97
C ASP A 244 1.28 8.47 1.27
N CYS A 245 1.21 8.69 -0.06
CA CYS A 245 0.10 8.38 -0.96
C CYS A 245 0.63 8.05 -2.36
N CYS A 246 -0.25 7.99 -3.33
CA CYS A 246 -0.01 8.42 -4.70
C CYS A 246 0.95 7.51 -5.49
N LEU A 247 1.07 6.24 -5.09
CA LEU A 247 1.63 5.16 -5.91
C LEU A 247 0.53 4.60 -6.80
N ARG A 248 0.78 4.54 -8.09
CA ARG A 248 -0.07 3.87 -9.08
C ARG A 248 0.60 2.58 -9.52
N ALA A 249 -0.04 1.46 -9.24
CA ALA A 249 0.48 0.12 -9.51
C ALA A 249 -0.64 -0.80 -10.00
N HIS A 250 -0.30 -1.94 -10.57
CA HIS A 250 -1.28 -3.00 -10.82
C HIS A 250 -1.90 -3.42 -9.50
N GLN A 251 -3.22 -3.45 -9.42
CA GLN A 251 -3.92 -3.77 -8.17
C GLN A 251 -3.57 -5.17 -7.66
N GLY A 252 -3.32 -6.12 -8.56
CA GLY A 252 -2.94 -7.48 -8.20
C GLY A 252 -1.52 -7.61 -7.62
N ASP A 253 -0.61 -6.68 -7.88
CA ASP A 253 0.76 -6.77 -7.35
C ASP A 253 0.82 -6.62 -5.82
N TRP A 254 -0.22 -6.05 -5.23
CA TRP A 254 -0.30 -5.94 -3.78
C TRP A 254 -0.45 -7.29 -3.07
N ILE A 255 -0.89 -8.35 -3.79
CA ILE A 255 -0.87 -9.70 -3.22
C ILE A 255 0.56 -10.19 -2.97
N ARG A 256 1.53 -9.78 -3.82
CA ARG A 256 2.96 -10.09 -3.64
C ARG A 256 3.53 -9.44 -2.37
N VAL A 257 3.11 -8.20 -2.10
CA VAL A 257 3.45 -7.50 -0.86
C VAL A 257 2.83 -8.21 0.34
N ALA A 258 1.59 -8.68 0.21
CA ALA A 258 0.92 -9.45 1.25
C ALA A 258 1.63 -10.78 1.54
N GLU A 259 2.07 -11.51 0.51
CA GLU A 259 2.85 -12.75 0.64
C GLU A 259 4.20 -12.51 1.33
N LEU A 260 4.90 -11.42 0.97
CA LEU A 260 6.13 -11.01 1.66
C LEU A 260 5.90 -10.75 3.17
N LEU A 261 4.80 -10.07 3.50
CA LEU A 261 4.42 -9.78 4.89
C LEU A 261 4.03 -11.05 5.66
N LEU A 262 3.33 -12.00 5.04
CA LEU A 262 2.98 -13.28 5.65
C LEU A 262 4.21 -14.11 6.03
N ARG A 263 5.29 -14.00 5.27
CA ARG A 263 6.52 -14.78 5.41
C ARG A 263 7.65 -14.03 6.12
N ASP A 264 7.32 -13.03 6.91
CA ASP A 264 8.27 -12.25 7.71
C ASP A 264 9.46 -11.71 6.90
N GLY A 265 9.18 -11.24 5.67
CA GLY A 265 10.21 -10.65 4.81
C GLY A 265 10.92 -11.62 3.87
N ASN A 266 10.52 -12.88 3.85
CA ASN A 266 10.96 -13.85 2.86
C ASN A 266 9.98 -13.89 1.68
N TYR A 267 10.48 -13.74 0.48
CA TYR A 267 9.67 -13.84 -0.73
C TYR A 267 10.21 -14.96 -1.62
N ARG A 268 9.44 -16.04 -1.76
CA ARG A 268 9.77 -17.20 -2.60
C ARG A 268 11.19 -17.72 -2.38
N GLY A 269 11.60 -17.87 -1.12
CA GLY A 269 12.92 -18.35 -0.72
C GLY A 269 14.05 -17.32 -0.70
N SER A 270 13.76 -16.07 -1.12
CA SER A 270 14.69 -14.94 -0.99
C SER A 270 14.39 -14.15 0.28
N GLU A 271 15.31 -14.13 1.23
CA GLU A 271 15.23 -13.26 2.41
C GLU A 271 15.53 -11.82 1.98
N LEU A 272 14.48 -10.99 1.88
CA LEU A 272 14.62 -9.57 1.55
C LEU A 272 14.86 -8.72 2.80
N MET A 273 14.29 -9.13 3.92
CA MET A 273 14.46 -8.48 5.22
C MET A 273 14.83 -9.52 6.26
N ARG A 274 15.63 -9.10 7.25
CA ARG A 274 15.97 -9.95 8.40
C ARG A 274 14.70 -10.46 9.09
N PRO A 275 14.69 -11.71 9.56
CA PRO A 275 13.61 -12.23 10.39
C PRO A 275 13.33 -11.29 11.56
N GLY A 276 12.07 -11.11 11.87
CA GLY A 276 11.60 -10.24 12.93
C GLY A 276 11.27 -8.80 12.51
N TRP A 277 11.57 -8.37 11.26
CA TRP A 277 11.16 -7.04 10.81
C TRP A 277 9.64 -6.91 10.69
N VAL A 278 8.99 -7.85 10.01
CA VAL A 278 7.52 -7.83 9.89
C VAL A 278 6.87 -8.13 11.23
N THR A 279 7.46 -8.99 12.06
CA THR A 279 7.03 -9.19 13.44
C THR A 279 7.05 -7.89 14.23
N LEU A 280 8.08 -7.06 14.07
CA LEU A 280 8.14 -5.71 14.64
C LEU A 280 7.05 -4.81 14.05
N MET A 281 6.84 -4.85 12.73
CA MET A 281 5.79 -4.04 12.08
C MET A 281 4.39 -4.34 12.65
N ARG A 282 4.09 -5.61 12.94
CA ARG A 282 2.80 -6.03 13.51
C ARG A 282 2.73 -5.99 15.03
N SER A 283 3.81 -5.62 15.71
CA SER A 283 3.80 -5.47 17.18
C SER A 283 3.04 -4.20 17.58
N PRO A 284 2.17 -4.28 18.59
CA PRO A 284 1.47 -3.12 19.13
C PRO A 284 2.42 -2.00 19.52
N SER A 285 2.08 -0.77 19.18
CA SER A 285 2.87 0.38 19.61
C SER A 285 2.47 0.83 21.03
N LYS A 286 3.40 1.47 21.73
CA LYS A 286 3.08 2.10 23.04
C LYS A 286 2.13 3.29 22.86
N ALA A 287 2.20 3.97 21.71
CA ALA A 287 1.38 5.14 21.41
C ALA A 287 -0.08 4.78 21.07
N ASP A 288 -0.31 3.57 20.52
CA ASP A 288 -1.62 3.04 20.17
C ASP A 288 -1.54 1.49 20.07
N PRO A 289 -2.12 0.76 21.05
CA PRO A 289 -2.04 -0.70 21.08
C PRO A 289 -2.71 -1.41 19.90
N ASP A 290 -3.62 -0.74 19.18
CA ASP A 290 -4.28 -1.28 18.00
C ASP A 290 -3.45 -1.12 16.71
N PHE A 291 -2.27 -0.48 16.79
CA PHE A 291 -1.43 -0.19 15.64
C PHE A 291 0.02 -0.62 15.83
N GLY A 292 0.57 -1.18 14.76
CA GLY A 292 1.99 -1.37 14.51
C GLY A 292 2.53 -0.35 13.50
N ALA A 293 3.41 -0.79 12.63
CA ALA A 293 3.99 0.05 11.57
C ALA A 293 3.05 0.14 10.35
N PHE A 294 2.28 1.21 10.25
CA PHE A 294 1.27 1.49 9.21
C PHE A 294 0.23 0.39 9.01
N LEU A 295 0.00 -0.43 10.01
CA LEU A 295 -1.01 -1.49 9.99
C LEU A 295 -1.74 -1.57 11.33
N ARG A 296 -2.95 -2.11 11.28
CA ARG A 296 -3.75 -2.42 12.47
C ARG A 296 -3.51 -3.84 12.89
N VAL A 297 -3.45 -4.07 14.19
CA VAL A 297 -3.30 -5.39 14.80
C VAL A 297 -4.59 -5.81 15.51
N ALA A 298 -4.90 -7.09 15.51
CA ALA A 298 -6.16 -7.61 16.06
C ALA A 298 -6.20 -7.73 17.60
N THR A 299 -5.33 -7.03 18.32
CA THR A 299 -5.09 -7.25 19.76
C THR A 299 -6.19 -6.75 20.67
N SER A 300 -7.09 -5.86 20.19
CA SER A 300 -8.12 -5.31 21.07
C SER A 300 -9.49 -5.38 20.40
N SER A 301 -10.43 -5.97 21.12
CA SER A 301 -11.86 -5.92 20.81
C SER A 301 -12.52 -4.64 21.34
N ALA A 302 -11.75 -3.73 21.94
CA ALA A 302 -12.28 -2.52 22.54
C ALA A 302 -12.88 -1.62 21.45
N GLY A 303 -14.20 -1.50 21.45
CA GLY A 303 -14.95 -0.58 20.60
C GLY A 303 -15.29 -1.07 19.19
N ARG A 304 -15.04 -2.32 18.81
CA ARG A 304 -15.48 -2.90 17.53
C ARG A 304 -16.77 -3.71 17.68
N ALA A 305 -17.68 -3.53 16.74
CA ALA A 305 -18.95 -4.27 16.69
C ALA A 305 -18.75 -5.80 16.50
N ALA A 306 -17.63 -6.21 15.90
CA ALA A 306 -17.25 -7.61 15.72
C ALA A 306 -15.74 -7.80 15.87
N ALA A 307 -15.34 -8.92 16.47
CA ALA A 307 -13.94 -9.34 16.55
C ALA A 307 -13.54 -10.17 15.33
N TYR A 308 -12.25 -10.20 14.98
CA TYR A 308 -11.73 -11.18 14.02
C TYR A 308 -11.85 -12.60 14.57
N ALA A 309 -12.07 -13.57 13.67
CA ALA A 309 -12.18 -14.98 14.02
C ALA A 309 -10.87 -15.57 14.56
N LEU A 310 -9.73 -14.92 14.29
CA LEU A 310 -8.41 -15.29 14.79
C LEU A 310 -7.68 -14.04 15.34
N PRO A 311 -6.89 -14.21 16.40
CA PRO A 311 -6.19 -13.09 17.05
C PRO A 311 -4.97 -12.57 16.30
N ASP A 312 -4.46 -13.32 15.32
CA ASP A 312 -3.27 -12.97 14.55
C ASP A 312 -3.57 -12.26 13.22
N VAL A 313 -4.83 -11.90 12.99
CA VAL A 313 -5.20 -11.07 11.83
C VAL A 313 -4.61 -9.69 11.98
N PHE A 314 -3.96 -9.20 10.93
CA PHE A 314 -3.60 -7.79 10.83
C PHE A 314 -4.07 -7.18 9.51
N LEU A 315 -4.33 -5.89 9.55
CA LEU A 315 -4.99 -5.15 8.48
C LEU A 315 -4.18 -3.94 8.06
N VAL A 316 -3.88 -3.82 6.78
CA VAL A 316 -3.43 -2.57 6.16
C VAL A 316 -4.64 -1.85 5.58
N ALA A 317 -4.93 -0.68 6.11
CA ALA A 317 -6.07 0.14 5.70
C ALA A 317 -5.80 1.62 5.97
N GLY A 318 -6.55 2.47 5.29
CA GLY A 318 -6.60 3.91 5.49
C GLY A 318 -7.99 4.46 5.19
N ALA A 319 -8.09 5.77 4.97
CA ALA A 319 -9.34 6.45 4.66
C ALA A 319 -9.97 5.96 3.33
N GLY A 320 -9.14 5.54 2.37
CA GLY A 320 -9.61 4.99 1.10
C GLY A 320 -10.19 3.58 1.22
N GLY A 321 -10.67 3.03 0.10
CA GLY A 321 -11.38 1.76 0.04
C GLY A 321 -10.50 0.51 0.02
N ASN A 322 -9.18 0.63 -0.12
CA ASN A 322 -8.29 -0.52 -0.17
C ASN A 322 -8.12 -1.17 1.20
N ARG A 323 -8.15 -2.49 1.23
CA ARG A 323 -7.96 -3.34 2.41
C ARG A 323 -7.06 -4.52 2.09
N MET A 324 -6.12 -4.81 2.96
CA MET A 324 -5.29 -6.01 2.89
C MET A 324 -5.29 -6.65 4.27
N TRP A 325 -5.86 -7.85 4.37
CA TRP A 325 -5.81 -8.64 5.60
C TRP A 325 -4.82 -9.78 5.45
N LEU A 326 -4.12 -10.05 6.51
CA LEU A 326 -3.15 -11.13 6.59
C LEU A 326 -3.47 -11.99 7.80
N VAL A 327 -3.48 -13.30 7.59
CA VAL A 327 -3.79 -14.32 8.60
C VAL A 327 -2.63 -15.31 8.65
N PRO A 328 -1.58 -15.01 9.43
CA PRO A 328 -0.35 -15.82 9.44
C PRO A 328 -0.56 -17.27 9.81
N SER A 329 -1.40 -17.56 10.79
CA SER A 329 -1.67 -18.94 11.25
C SER A 329 -2.30 -19.83 10.17
N LEU A 330 -2.98 -19.25 9.19
CA LEU A 330 -3.58 -19.95 8.06
C LEU A 330 -2.85 -19.71 6.74
N GLN A 331 -1.79 -18.92 6.75
CA GLN A 331 -1.06 -18.50 5.54
C GLN A 331 -1.99 -17.91 4.47
N ILE A 332 -2.97 -17.10 4.90
CA ILE A 332 -3.95 -16.46 4.00
C ILE A 332 -3.64 -14.97 3.89
N ALA A 333 -3.57 -14.48 2.66
CA ALA A 333 -3.60 -13.06 2.32
C ALA A 333 -4.89 -12.73 1.57
N ILE A 334 -5.53 -11.65 1.95
CA ILE A 334 -6.78 -11.18 1.35
C ILE A 334 -6.57 -9.74 0.93
N LEU A 335 -6.69 -9.47 -0.36
CA LEU A 335 -6.63 -8.14 -0.95
C LEU A 335 -8.02 -7.74 -1.44
N CYS A 336 -8.53 -6.63 -0.98
CA CYS A 336 -9.77 -6.05 -1.45
C CYS A 336 -9.54 -4.59 -1.84
N THR A 337 -9.62 -4.28 -3.13
CA THR A 337 -9.50 -2.90 -3.62
C THR A 337 -10.88 -2.23 -3.69
N GLY A 338 -10.91 -0.92 -3.51
CA GLY A 338 -12.16 -0.17 -3.49
C GLY A 338 -11.98 1.30 -3.86
N ASP A 339 -13.07 2.06 -3.80
CA ASP A 339 -13.11 3.47 -4.16
C ASP A 339 -12.13 4.29 -3.31
N PRO A 340 -11.30 5.16 -3.92
CA PRO A 340 -10.42 6.07 -3.17
C PRO A 340 -11.13 6.98 -2.17
N ARG A 341 -12.42 7.24 -2.37
CA ARG A 341 -13.24 8.04 -1.43
C ARG A 341 -13.58 7.30 -0.13
N GLY A 342 -13.27 6.02 -0.04
CA GLY A 342 -13.50 5.19 1.13
C GLY A 342 -14.61 4.16 0.96
N ARG A 343 -14.87 3.42 2.04
CA ARG A 343 -15.97 2.45 2.15
C ARG A 343 -17.23 3.17 2.61
N ASP A 344 -18.38 2.60 2.28
CA ASP A 344 -19.65 3.07 2.82
C ASP A 344 -19.75 2.85 4.35
N ALA A 345 -20.74 3.51 4.97
CA ALA A 345 -20.91 3.49 6.43
C ALA A 345 -21.31 2.09 6.99
N GLN A 346 -21.72 1.16 6.14
CA GLN A 346 -22.15 -0.18 6.51
C GLN A 346 -21.03 -1.21 6.34
N TRP A 347 -19.89 -0.79 5.81
CA TRP A 347 -18.72 -1.66 5.66
C TRP A 347 -18.15 -2.07 7.01
N ASP A 348 -18.00 -3.39 7.21
CA ASP A 348 -17.35 -3.98 8.38
C ASP A 348 -16.04 -4.65 7.96
N ASP A 349 -14.91 -4.10 8.44
CA ASP A 349 -13.56 -4.60 8.16
C ASP A 349 -13.35 -6.05 8.64
N THR A 350 -14.21 -6.61 9.48
CA THR A 350 -14.09 -7.99 9.97
C THR A 350 -14.86 -9.00 9.13
N ARG A 351 -15.81 -8.55 8.31
CA ARG A 351 -16.75 -9.44 7.62
C ARG A 351 -16.07 -10.31 6.55
N VAL A 352 -15.32 -9.70 5.66
CA VAL A 352 -14.60 -10.42 4.58
C VAL A 352 -13.62 -11.45 5.14
N PRO A 353 -12.66 -11.07 6.02
CA PRO A 353 -11.69 -12.05 6.53
C PRO A 353 -12.37 -13.12 7.38
N ASN A 354 -13.39 -12.80 8.19
CA ASN A 354 -14.08 -13.79 9.02
C ASN A 354 -14.82 -14.85 8.20
N LEU A 355 -15.43 -14.46 7.06
CA LEU A 355 -16.06 -15.43 6.16
C LEU A 355 -15.00 -16.40 5.60
N ILE A 356 -13.87 -15.89 5.13
CA ILE A 356 -12.79 -16.69 4.53
C ILE A 356 -12.11 -17.58 5.57
N ILE A 357 -11.79 -17.04 6.75
CA ILE A 357 -11.19 -17.80 7.85
C ILE A 357 -12.06 -18.99 8.26
N ARG A 358 -13.38 -18.78 8.40
CA ARG A 358 -14.32 -19.86 8.77
C ARG A 358 -14.50 -20.89 7.67
N GLY A 359 -14.22 -20.55 6.43
CA GLY A 359 -14.20 -21.48 5.30
C GLY A 359 -12.88 -22.25 5.14
N ALA A 360 -11.87 -22.01 5.98
CA ALA A 360 -10.65 -22.81 5.99
C ALA A 360 -10.90 -24.10 6.79
N ARG A 361 -10.68 -25.27 6.17
CA ARG A 361 -10.98 -26.58 6.78
C ARG A 361 -10.06 -26.92 7.95
N ASP A 362 -8.92 -26.28 8.06
CA ASP A 362 -7.98 -26.36 9.19
C ASP A 362 -8.19 -25.23 10.21
N PHE A 363 -9.22 -24.41 10.04
CA PHE A 363 -9.62 -23.43 11.03
C PHE A 363 -10.18 -24.11 12.27
N LEU A 364 -9.52 -23.87 13.43
CA LEU A 364 -10.01 -24.27 14.74
C LEU A 364 -10.41 -23.01 15.51
N PRO A 365 -11.67 -22.89 15.95
CA PRO A 365 -12.07 -21.78 16.82
C PRO A 365 -11.21 -21.71 18.08
N PRO A 366 -10.92 -20.51 18.62
CA PRO A 366 -10.04 -20.35 19.79
C PRO A 366 -10.40 -21.22 21.00
N ALA A 367 -11.69 -21.48 21.24
CA ALA A 367 -12.20 -22.33 22.32
C ALA A 367 -12.01 -23.86 22.06
N ALA A 368 -11.70 -24.26 20.83
CA ALA A 368 -11.53 -25.66 20.43
C ALA A 368 -10.05 -26.08 20.31
N ARG A 369 -9.09 -25.20 20.59
CA ARG A 369 -7.67 -25.53 20.52
C ARG A 369 -7.28 -26.41 21.71
N PRO A 370 -6.86 -27.66 21.50
CA PRO A 370 -6.40 -28.50 22.61
C PRO A 370 -5.14 -27.88 23.24
N GLY A 371 -5.16 -27.59 24.53
CA GLY A 371 -3.99 -27.21 25.32
C GLY A 371 -3.55 -25.77 25.31
N GLY A 372 -4.38 -24.83 24.86
CA GLY A 372 -4.08 -23.39 24.95
C GLY A 372 -4.29 -22.83 26.37
N ASP A 373 -3.37 -23.14 27.28
CA ASP A 373 -3.26 -22.41 28.53
C ASP A 373 -2.81 -20.99 28.25
N VAL A 374 -3.70 -20.01 28.47
CA VAL A 374 -3.46 -18.58 28.14
C VAL A 374 -2.50 -17.93 29.15
N SER A 375 -1.91 -18.69 30.05
CA SER A 375 -1.02 -18.19 31.10
C SER A 375 0.47 -18.11 30.75
N ALA A 376 0.89 -18.47 29.52
CA ALA A 376 2.31 -18.61 29.17
C ALA A 376 2.84 -17.60 28.14
N ILE A 377 2.31 -16.37 28.07
CA ILE A 377 2.96 -15.28 27.30
C ILE A 377 3.11 -14.05 28.19
N VAL A 378 3.93 -14.19 29.23
CA VAL A 378 4.62 -13.08 29.86
C VAL A 378 6.11 -13.37 29.72
N PRO A 379 6.85 -12.68 28.83
CA PRO A 379 8.29 -12.66 28.93
C PRO A 379 8.65 -11.79 30.15
N GLY A 380 9.15 -12.43 31.20
CA GLY A 380 9.81 -11.76 32.28
C GLY A 380 11.15 -11.16 31.82
N HIS A 381 11.39 -9.97 32.34
CA HIS A 381 12.64 -9.18 32.43
C HIS A 381 13.28 -8.69 31.15
#